data_d79354bae56568fdb66954ade0f86650
#
_entry.id   d79354bae56568fdb66954ade0f86650
#
_cell.length_a   1.000
_cell.length_b   1.000
_cell.length_c   1.000
_cell.angle_alpha   90.00
_cell.angle_beta   90.00
_cell.angle_gamma   90.00
#
_symmetry.space_group_name_H-M   'P 1'
#
loop_
_entity.id
_entity.type
_entity.pdbx_description
1 polymer ?
#
loop_
_entity_poly.entity_id
_entity_poly.type
_entity_poly.pdbx_seq_one_letter_code
_entity_poly.pdbx_strand_id
1 'polypeptide(L)'
;MELDFEKMDGLVPAIIQDAESGKVLMLAYMNEIAWNKTLETGKAWFYSRSRDKQWMKGEESGNVQIVKEIFVDCDDDTVLLKVEQVGKAACHKGYVSCFFRKINGEVKVVDEKIFDPDKVYKKS
;
A
#
# COMPACT_ATOMS: atom_id res chain seq x y z
N MET A 1 -16.33 -10.93 -9.25
CA MET A 1 -16.11 -11.35 -7.86
C MET A 1 -16.35 -10.17 -6.92
N GLU A 2 -17.11 -10.38 -5.88
CA GLU A 2 -17.40 -9.34 -4.91
C GLU A 2 -16.67 -9.62 -3.60
N LEU A 3 -16.04 -8.56 -3.05
CA LEU A 3 -15.42 -8.64 -1.73
C LEU A 3 -16.47 -8.38 -0.64
N ASP A 4 -16.21 -8.93 0.53
CA ASP A 4 -17.09 -8.71 1.68
C ASP A 4 -16.63 -7.47 2.46
N PHE A 5 -17.19 -6.33 2.12
CA PHE A 5 -16.88 -5.06 2.80
C PHE A 5 -17.63 -4.89 4.11
N GLU A 6 -18.57 -5.77 4.42
CA GLU A 6 -19.40 -5.61 5.64
C GLU A 6 -18.67 -5.97 6.92
N LYS A 7 -17.73 -6.90 6.86
CA LYS A 7 -17.02 -7.41 8.05
C LYS A 7 -16.23 -6.34 8.80
N MET A 8 -15.75 -5.31 8.10
CA MET A 8 -14.94 -4.25 8.70
C MET A 8 -15.52 -2.86 8.37
N ASP A 9 -16.81 -2.70 8.50
CA ASP A 9 -17.52 -1.44 8.33
C ASP A 9 -17.23 -0.76 6.97
N GLY A 10 -17.25 -1.54 5.91
CA GLY A 10 -17.05 -1.03 4.55
C GLY A 10 -15.61 -1.05 4.07
N LEU A 11 -14.70 -1.65 4.82
CA LEU A 11 -13.28 -1.70 4.49
C LEU A 11 -12.77 -3.13 4.36
N VAL A 12 -11.75 -3.30 3.50
CA VAL A 12 -10.95 -4.52 3.45
C VAL A 12 -9.48 -4.14 3.56
N PRO A 13 -8.67 -4.89 4.32
CA PRO A 13 -7.24 -4.67 4.33
C PRO A 13 -6.63 -5.14 3.01
N ALA A 14 -5.64 -4.39 2.55
CA ALA A 14 -4.88 -4.71 1.35
C ALA A 14 -3.41 -4.83 1.71
N ILE A 15 -2.86 -6.02 1.51
CA ILE A 15 -1.43 -6.29 1.68
C ILE A 15 -0.76 -6.01 0.34
N ILE A 16 0.27 -5.17 0.34
CA ILE A 16 0.98 -4.81 -0.87
C ILE A 16 2.36 -5.46 -0.83
N GLN A 17 2.65 -6.24 -1.87
CA GLN A 17 3.87 -7.02 -1.99
C GLN A 17 4.56 -6.69 -3.30
N ASP A 18 5.89 -6.55 -3.26
CA ASP A 18 6.66 -6.35 -4.49
C ASP A 18 6.58 -7.61 -5.35
N ALA A 19 6.18 -7.44 -6.62
CA ALA A 19 5.96 -8.56 -7.54
C ALA A 19 7.27 -9.30 -7.89
N GLU A 20 8.39 -8.59 -7.86
CA GLU A 20 9.69 -9.17 -8.23
C GLU A 20 10.40 -9.80 -7.03
N SER A 21 10.58 -9.05 -5.94
CA SER A 21 11.33 -9.52 -4.77
C SER A 21 10.53 -10.37 -3.80
N GLY A 22 9.21 -10.24 -3.82
CA GLY A 22 8.33 -10.87 -2.84
C GLY A 22 8.28 -10.14 -1.49
N LYS A 23 8.95 -9.00 -1.38
CA LYS A 23 8.97 -8.23 -0.13
C LYS A 23 7.61 -7.62 0.14
N VAL A 24 7.11 -7.74 1.37
CA VAL A 24 5.91 -7.04 1.79
C VAL A 24 6.24 -5.57 1.96
N LEU A 25 5.50 -4.70 1.28
CA LEU A 25 5.80 -3.27 1.22
C LEU A 25 4.99 -2.45 2.21
N MET A 26 3.69 -2.73 2.32
CA MET A 26 2.81 -1.97 3.20
C MET A 26 1.49 -2.71 3.38
N LEU A 27 0.68 -2.22 4.31
CA LEU A 27 -0.71 -2.59 4.46
C LEU A 27 -1.53 -1.30 4.56
N ALA A 28 -2.63 -1.25 3.83
CA ALA A 28 -3.57 -0.14 3.87
C ALA A 28 -4.98 -0.69 3.69
N TYR A 29 -5.97 0.19 3.66
CA TYR A 29 -7.36 -0.23 3.58
C TYR A 29 -8.00 0.29 2.29
N MET A 30 -8.95 -0.48 1.77
CA MET A 30 -9.75 -0.09 0.62
C MET A 30 -11.22 -0.14 1.00
N ASN A 31 -11.97 0.90 0.62
CA ASN A 31 -13.41 0.79 0.54
C ASN A 31 -13.78 0.29 -0.87
N GLU A 32 -15.06 0.13 -1.14
CA GLU A 32 -15.51 -0.37 -2.45
C GLU A 32 -15.09 0.55 -3.58
N ILE A 33 -15.12 1.88 -3.36
CA ILE A 33 -14.71 2.85 -4.38
C ILE A 33 -13.22 2.71 -4.70
N ALA A 34 -12.36 2.62 -3.70
CA ALA A 34 -10.92 2.41 -3.89
C ALA A 34 -10.62 1.10 -4.60
N TRP A 35 -11.33 0.05 -4.23
CA TRP A 35 -11.23 -1.27 -4.88
C TRP A 35 -11.56 -1.17 -6.38
N ASN A 36 -12.69 -0.55 -6.70
CA ASN A 36 -13.10 -0.38 -8.09
C ASN A 36 -12.12 0.48 -8.88
N LYS A 37 -11.58 1.54 -8.29
CA LYS A 37 -10.54 2.36 -8.93
C LYS A 37 -9.25 1.57 -9.18
N THR A 38 -8.88 0.70 -8.27
CA THR A 38 -7.70 -0.16 -8.44
C THR A 38 -7.90 -1.11 -9.62
N LEU A 39 -9.07 -1.75 -9.72
CA LEU A 39 -9.38 -2.64 -10.85
C LEU A 39 -9.43 -1.88 -12.18
N GLU A 40 -9.99 -0.69 -12.18
CA GLU A 40 -10.18 0.13 -13.38
C GLU A 40 -8.87 0.72 -13.89
N THR A 41 -8.02 1.22 -12.99
CA THR A 41 -6.82 1.96 -13.38
C THR A 41 -5.57 1.09 -13.47
N GLY A 42 -5.55 -0.07 -12.80
CA GLY A 42 -4.34 -0.88 -12.69
C GLY A 42 -3.30 -0.31 -11.73
N LYS A 43 -3.67 0.70 -10.96
CA LYS A 43 -2.82 1.31 -9.92
C LYS A 43 -3.49 1.18 -8.57
N ALA A 44 -2.71 1.06 -7.51
CA ALA A 44 -3.26 0.84 -6.18
C ALA A 44 -3.88 2.12 -5.61
N TRP A 45 -5.15 2.02 -5.26
CA TRP A 45 -5.93 3.05 -4.59
C TRP A 45 -6.34 2.56 -3.22
N PHE A 46 -6.41 3.48 -2.26
CA PHE A 46 -6.74 3.17 -0.87
C PHE A 46 -7.76 4.16 -0.33
N TYR A 47 -8.33 3.84 0.82
CA TYR A 47 -9.22 4.74 1.54
C TYR A 47 -8.56 5.17 2.85
N SER A 48 -8.52 6.47 3.09
CA SER A 48 -8.02 7.05 4.34
C SER A 48 -9.20 7.30 5.29
N ARG A 49 -9.21 6.61 6.44
CA ARG A 49 -10.25 6.80 7.45
C ARG A 49 -10.18 8.18 8.09
N SER A 50 -8.98 8.69 8.31
CA SER A 50 -8.78 9.99 8.96
C SER A 50 -9.19 11.17 8.06
N ARG A 51 -9.04 11.02 6.75
CA ARG A 51 -9.37 12.07 5.78
C ARG A 51 -10.71 11.84 5.10
N ASP A 52 -11.33 10.69 5.30
CA ASP A 52 -12.57 10.26 4.65
C ASP A 52 -12.52 10.47 3.14
N LYS A 53 -11.46 9.96 2.51
CA LYS A 53 -11.33 10.03 1.04
C LYS A 53 -10.47 8.91 0.48
N GLN A 54 -10.67 8.62 -0.79
CA GLN A 54 -9.81 7.73 -1.56
C GLN A 54 -8.53 8.47 -1.94
N TRP A 55 -7.44 7.72 -2.02
CA TRP A 55 -6.17 8.27 -2.49
C TRP A 55 -5.41 7.21 -3.30
N MET A 56 -4.72 7.66 -4.33
CA MET A 56 -3.87 6.80 -5.14
C MET A 56 -2.46 6.81 -4.57
N LYS A 57 -1.89 5.64 -4.35
CA LYS A 57 -0.50 5.55 -3.90
C LYS A 57 0.40 6.24 -4.93
N GLY A 58 1.17 7.21 -4.48
CA GLY A 58 2.08 7.96 -5.33
C GLY A 58 1.48 9.18 -6.00
N GLU A 59 0.24 9.59 -5.67
CA GLU A 59 -0.38 10.77 -6.27
C GLU A 59 0.40 12.06 -6.01
N GLU A 60 1.15 12.11 -4.92
CA GLU A 60 1.97 13.27 -4.56
C GLU A 60 3.44 13.08 -4.93
N SER A 61 4.00 11.91 -4.61
CA SER A 61 5.42 11.62 -4.83
C SER A 61 5.76 11.13 -6.24
N GLY A 62 4.77 10.65 -6.98
CA GLY A 62 4.98 9.95 -8.26
C GLY A 62 5.33 8.47 -8.09
N ASN A 63 5.49 7.98 -6.87
CA ASN A 63 5.87 6.59 -6.58
C ASN A 63 4.63 5.70 -6.57
N VAL A 64 3.98 5.59 -7.73
CA VAL A 64 2.75 4.79 -7.88
C VAL A 64 3.04 3.30 -7.77
N GLN A 65 2.01 2.53 -7.51
CA GLN A 65 2.08 1.06 -7.47
C GLN A 65 1.29 0.51 -8.65
N ILE A 66 2.00 -0.10 -9.60
CA ILE A 66 1.39 -0.73 -10.77
C ILE A 66 1.01 -2.15 -10.39
N VAL A 67 -0.28 -2.47 -10.41
CA VAL A 67 -0.80 -3.77 -10.00
C VAL A 67 -0.50 -4.81 -11.08
N LYS A 68 0.20 -5.88 -10.70
CA LYS A 68 0.52 -7.00 -11.59
C LYS A 68 -0.37 -8.20 -11.37
N GLU A 69 -0.66 -8.51 -10.10
CA GLU A 69 -1.51 -9.63 -9.74
C GLU A 69 -2.33 -9.27 -8.51
N ILE A 70 -3.53 -9.81 -8.42
CA ILE A 70 -4.43 -9.63 -7.29
C ILE A 70 -4.87 -10.98 -6.77
N PHE A 71 -4.70 -11.20 -5.48
CA PHE A 71 -5.19 -12.40 -4.81
C PHE A 71 -6.21 -12.00 -3.75
N VAL A 72 -7.23 -12.80 -3.59
CA VAL A 72 -8.27 -12.60 -2.58
C VAL A 72 -8.22 -13.79 -1.62
N ASP A 73 -8.36 -13.53 -0.34
CA ASP A 73 -8.30 -14.61 0.65
C ASP A 73 -9.55 -15.48 0.65
N CYS A 74 -9.56 -16.54 1.48
CA CYS A 74 -10.57 -17.59 1.43
C CYS A 74 -11.98 -17.15 1.82
N ASP A 75 -12.13 -16.03 2.52
CA ASP A 75 -13.42 -15.51 2.98
C ASP A 75 -13.75 -14.13 2.42
N ASP A 76 -13.07 -13.73 1.34
CA ASP A 76 -13.39 -12.55 0.53
C ASP A 76 -13.28 -11.21 1.28
N ASP A 77 -12.46 -11.12 2.32
CA ASP A 77 -12.37 -9.92 3.14
C ASP A 77 -10.97 -9.29 3.19
N THR A 78 -9.99 -9.85 2.48
CA THR A 78 -8.62 -9.32 2.44
C THR A 78 -8.04 -9.55 1.05
N VAL A 79 -7.30 -8.59 0.55
CA VAL A 79 -6.65 -8.71 -0.76
C VAL A 79 -5.14 -8.60 -0.64
N LEU A 80 -4.45 -9.30 -1.52
CA LEU A 80 -3.00 -9.22 -1.70
C LEU A 80 -2.75 -8.71 -3.11
N LEU A 81 -2.12 -7.56 -3.22
CA LEU A 81 -1.74 -6.97 -4.49
C LEU A 81 -0.23 -7.13 -4.68
N LYS A 82 0.15 -7.82 -5.75
CA LYS A 82 1.54 -7.86 -6.19
C LYS A 82 1.75 -6.72 -7.17
N VAL A 83 2.69 -5.83 -6.86
CA VAL A 83 2.85 -4.57 -7.58
C VAL A 83 4.30 -4.34 -8.01
N GLU A 84 4.46 -3.49 -9.03
CA GLU A 84 5.72 -2.82 -9.32
C GLU A 84 5.68 -1.48 -8.61
N GLN A 85 6.56 -1.28 -7.64
CA GLN A 85 6.67 -0.02 -6.92
C GLN A 85 7.55 0.95 -7.71
N VAL A 86 6.95 1.94 -8.33
CA VAL A 86 7.70 3.00 -9.01
C VAL A 86 8.49 3.78 -7.96
N GLY A 87 9.74 4.11 -8.25
CA GLY A 87 10.62 4.79 -7.30
C GLY A 87 11.23 3.87 -6.25
N LYS A 88 10.88 2.60 -6.24
CA LYS A 88 11.43 1.55 -5.37
C LYS A 88 11.25 1.76 -3.87
N ALA A 89 10.47 2.76 -3.45
CA ALA A 89 10.22 3.03 -2.03
C ALA A 89 8.73 3.22 -1.79
N ALA A 90 8.13 2.28 -1.08
CA ALA A 90 6.71 2.33 -0.72
C ALA A 90 6.46 3.26 0.46
N CYS A 91 7.40 3.33 1.40
CA CYS A 91 7.23 4.11 2.62
C CYS A 91 7.44 5.60 2.37
N HIS A 92 6.53 6.44 2.89
CA HIS A 92 6.65 7.89 2.78
C HIS A 92 7.88 8.46 3.52
N LYS A 93 8.49 7.66 4.39
CA LYS A 93 9.74 8.00 5.06
C LYS A 93 10.98 7.66 4.23
N GLY A 94 10.79 7.13 3.00
CA GLY A 94 11.86 6.86 2.07
C GLY A 94 12.40 5.44 2.04
N TYR A 95 11.83 4.54 2.83
CA TYR A 95 12.25 3.14 2.86
C TYR A 95 11.54 2.32 1.79
N VAL A 96 12.17 1.23 1.34
CA VAL A 96 11.56 0.29 0.39
C VAL A 96 10.22 -0.20 0.91
N SER A 97 10.17 -0.60 2.17
CA SER A 97 8.97 -1.11 2.83
C SER A 97 8.62 -0.23 4.02
N CYS A 98 7.31 -0.12 4.30
CA CYS A 98 6.85 0.47 5.55
C CYS A 98 7.28 -0.38 6.75
N PHE A 99 7.59 -1.65 6.53
CA PHE A 99 8.07 -2.59 7.55
C PHE A 99 9.59 -2.59 7.59
N PHE A 100 10.18 -1.43 7.89
CA PHE A 100 11.63 -1.25 7.89
C PHE A 100 12.28 -1.37 9.27
N ARG A 101 11.50 -1.66 10.30
CA ARG A 101 11.98 -1.85 11.66
C ARG A 101 11.75 -3.28 12.10
N LYS A 102 12.74 -3.85 12.74
CA LYS A 102 12.67 -5.23 13.23
C LYS A 102 12.73 -5.22 14.76
N ILE A 103 11.94 -6.08 15.37
CA ILE A 103 11.97 -6.28 16.83
C ILE A 103 12.70 -7.58 17.12
N ASN A 104 13.77 -7.46 17.89
CA ASN A 104 14.54 -8.60 18.38
C ASN A 104 15.07 -8.23 19.77
N GLY A 105 14.12 -8.08 20.73
CA GLY A 105 14.39 -7.50 22.05
C GLY A 105 14.42 -5.97 22.02
N GLU A 106 14.92 -5.40 20.94
CA GLU A 106 14.94 -3.95 20.67
C GLU A 106 14.32 -3.68 19.30
N VAL A 107 13.91 -2.43 19.06
CA VAL A 107 13.47 -2.00 17.74
C VAL A 107 14.70 -1.51 16.96
N LYS A 108 14.94 -2.11 15.80
CA LYS A 108 16.05 -1.73 14.91
C LYS A 108 15.55 -1.40 13.52
N VAL A 109 16.11 -0.35 12.92
CA VAL A 109 15.93 -0.05 11.50
C VAL A 109 16.82 -1.01 10.71
N VAL A 110 16.22 -1.79 9.78
CA VAL A 110 16.94 -2.83 9.03
C VAL A 110 17.07 -2.52 7.54
N ASP A 111 16.45 -1.42 7.07
CA ASP A 111 16.53 -0.98 5.68
C ASP A 111 17.16 0.40 5.58
N GLU A 112 17.71 0.72 4.41
CA GLU A 112 18.22 2.05 4.11
C GLU A 112 17.15 2.90 3.45
N LYS A 113 17.21 4.21 3.65
CA LYS A 113 16.34 5.14 2.94
C LYS A 113 16.75 5.22 1.48
N ILE A 114 15.77 5.12 0.60
CA ILE A 114 15.96 5.32 -0.84
C ILE A 114 15.91 6.81 -1.19
N PHE A 115 15.07 7.58 -0.46
CA PHE A 115 14.98 9.02 -0.67
C PHE A 115 14.82 9.76 0.66
N ASP A 116 15.11 11.06 0.65
CA ASP A 116 14.86 11.95 1.78
C ASP A 116 13.42 12.48 1.67
N PRO A 117 12.53 12.14 2.63
CA PRO A 117 11.13 12.58 2.56
C PRO A 117 10.97 14.10 2.54
N ASP A 118 11.88 14.85 3.17
CA ASP A 118 11.83 16.32 3.18
C ASP A 118 12.06 16.92 1.78
N LYS A 119 12.67 16.17 0.87
CA LYS A 119 12.91 16.59 -0.51
C LYS A 119 11.79 16.20 -1.47
N VAL A 120 11.00 15.18 -1.14
CA VAL A 120 9.94 14.64 -1.99
C VAL A 120 8.57 15.22 -1.61
N TYR A 121 8.27 15.28 -0.32
CA TYR A 121 7.01 15.78 0.18
C TYR A 121 7.18 17.21 0.69
N LYS A 122 6.35 18.12 0.20
CA LYS A 122 6.38 19.51 0.65
C LYS A 122 5.77 19.60 2.05
N LYS A 123 6.45 20.29 2.94
CA LYS A 123 5.89 20.63 4.24
C LYS A 123 4.84 21.73 4.05
N SER A 124 3.65 21.46 4.55
CA SER A 124 2.60 22.47 4.55
C SER A 124 2.78 23.39 5.74
#